data_34a397377a646010233cdcb4f678ca7c
#
_entry.id   34a397377a646010233cdcb4f678ca7c
#
_cell.length_a   1.000
_cell.length_b   1.000
_cell.length_c   1.000
_cell.angle_alpha   90.00
_cell.angle_beta   90.00
_cell.angle_gamma   90.00
#
_symmetry.space_group_name_H-M   'P 1'
#
loop_
_entity.id
_entity.type
_entity.pdbx_description
1 polymer ?
#
loop_
_entity_poly.entity_id
_entity_poly.type
_entity_poly.pdbx_seq_one_letter_code
_entity_poly.pdbx_strand_id
1 'polypeptide(L)'
;MFSKIAINNVKRSFKDYSIYFLTLTFAVCIFYTFNSIESQKSLLDINTSTEEYMVTLNKLIAGASIFVSFILGGLIVYANNFLIKKRKKELGIYMTLGMSKRKISRILILETFFIGLLSLIAGLFLGIIVSQGLSVTKAKLLSVNMNNYKFIISIDSITKSSLYFGVIFILVMIFNQVTISKYKLIDMLNAAKKNEEVTINNPIISIVLFIFSLVSLISAYIIITKIGLAVDDYRFMLSIVLGVTGTLLWFFSLSSFLIQIIQKNKNIYFKKLNIFVLRK
;
A
#
# COMPACT_ATOMS: atom_id res chain seq x y z
N MET A 1 3.48 31.97 -4.19
CA MET A 1 3.86 31.99 -2.77
C MET A 1 3.70 30.65 -2.07
N PHE A 2 2.53 30.00 -2.11
CA PHE A 2 2.30 28.69 -1.45
C PHE A 2 3.18 27.54 -1.96
N SER A 3 3.45 27.46 -3.26
CA SER A 3 4.34 26.45 -3.84
C SER A 3 5.78 26.56 -3.34
N LYS A 4 6.29 27.80 -3.20
CA LYS A 4 7.64 28.03 -2.65
C LYS A 4 7.73 27.59 -1.18
N ILE A 5 6.68 27.83 -0.39
CA ILE A 5 6.58 27.37 0.99
C ILE A 5 6.53 25.84 1.03
N ALA A 6 5.72 25.21 0.19
CA ALA A 6 5.60 23.76 0.14
C ALA A 6 6.94 23.08 -0.21
N ILE A 7 7.65 23.57 -1.23
CA ILE A 7 8.96 23.03 -1.61
C ILE A 7 9.99 23.20 -0.48
N ASN A 8 10.03 24.37 0.15
CA ASN A 8 10.94 24.60 1.29
C ASN A 8 10.62 23.71 2.48
N ASN A 9 9.34 23.48 2.78
CA ASN A 9 8.92 22.58 3.83
C ASN A 9 9.37 21.13 3.56
N VAL A 10 9.21 20.65 2.32
CA VAL A 10 9.69 19.31 1.92
C VAL A 10 11.20 19.19 2.09
N LYS A 11 11.96 20.20 1.67
CA LYS A 11 13.43 20.21 1.85
C LYS A 11 13.84 20.22 3.31
N ARG A 12 13.20 21.05 4.14
CA ARG A 12 13.56 21.23 5.55
C ARG A 12 13.18 20.01 6.41
N SER A 13 12.06 19.39 6.13
CA SER A 13 11.54 18.23 6.87
C SER A 13 11.75 16.91 6.12
N PHE A 14 12.83 16.79 5.36
CA PHE A 14 13.09 15.63 4.49
C PHE A 14 12.96 14.28 5.23
N LYS A 15 13.42 14.19 6.48
CA LYS A 15 13.29 12.97 7.30
C LYS A 15 11.82 12.54 7.49
N ASP A 16 10.91 13.48 7.61
CA ASP A 16 9.50 13.19 7.85
C ASP A 16 8.78 12.77 6.58
N TYR A 17 9.18 13.36 5.47
CA TYR A 17 8.66 13.02 4.15
C TYR A 17 9.29 11.78 3.53
N SER A 18 10.51 11.38 3.94
CA SER A 18 11.22 10.25 3.34
C SER A 18 10.46 8.93 3.46
N ILE A 19 9.84 8.68 4.62
CA ILE A 19 9.03 7.47 4.82
C ILE A 19 7.84 7.46 3.85
N TYR A 20 7.15 8.59 3.74
CA TYR A 20 6.03 8.73 2.81
C TYR A 20 6.46 8.59 1.35
N PHE A 21 7.54 9.27 0.96
CA PHE A 21 8.15 9.17 -0.37
C PHE A 21 8.52 7.74 -0.74
N LEU A 22 9.23 7.04 0.16
CA LEU A 22 9.62 5.64 -0.05
C LEU A 22 8.40 4.73 -0.18
N THR A 23 7.41 4.89 0.69
CA THR A 23 6.17 4.09 0.61
C THR A 23 5.47 4.26 -0.73
N LEU A 24 5.32 5.50 -1.21
CA LEU A 24 4.74 5.79 -2.52
C LEU A 24 5.57 5.21 -3.67
N THR A 25 6.88 5.40 -3.61
CA THR A 25 7.82 4.89 -4.62
C THR A 25 7.76 3.37 -4.73
N PHE A 26 7.77 2.66 -3.60
CA PHE A 26 7.61 1.21 -3.58
C PHE A 26 6.23 0.75 -4.06
N ALA A 27 5.17 1.45 -3.68
CA ALA A 27 3.82 1.14 -4.15
C ALA A 27 3.73 1.20 -5.69
N VAL A 28 4.23 2.28 -6.29
CA VAL A 28 4.27 2.44 -7.75
C VAL A 28 5.17 1.38 -8.41
N CYS A 29 6.35 1.13 -7.83
CA CYS A 29 7.30 0.13 -8.32
C CYS A 29 6.67 -1.27 -8.35
N ILE A 30 6.05 -1.71 -7.26
CA ILE A 30 5.40 -3.01 -7.16
C ILE A 30 4.23 -3.11 -8.15
N PHE A 31 3.40 -2.06 -8.23
CA PHE A 31 2.24 -2.04 -9.11
C PHE A 31 2.64 -2.10 -10.59
N TYR A 32 3.65 -1.30 -11.00
CA TYR A 32 4.20 -1.36 -12.35
C TYR A 32 4.78 -2.74 -12.66
N THR A 33 5.62 -3.26 -11.76
CA THR A 33 6.26 -4.57 -11.93
C THR A 33 5.22 -5.67 -12.11
N PHE A 34 4.15 -5.63 -11.30
CA PHE A 34 3.07 -6.61 -11.40
C PHE A 34 2.32 -6.52 -12.74
N ASN A 35 1.95 -5.32 -13.18
CA ASN A 35 1.25 -5.13 -14.45
C ASN A 35 2.13 -5.40 -15.68
N SER A 36 3.47 -5.22 -15.57
CA SER A 36 4.39 -5.50 -16.67
C SER A 36 4.55 -7.00 -16.96
N ILE A 37 4.11 -7.87 -16.04
CA ILE A 37 4.12 -9.33 -16.25
C ILE A 37 3.30 -9.72 -17.48
N GLU A 38 2.18 -9.06 -17.70
CA GLU A 38 1.28 -9.32 -18.86
C GLU A 38 1.99 -9.01 -20.18
N SER A 39 2.66 -7.87 -20.26
CA SER A 39 3.37 -7.43 -21.48
C SER A 39 4.58 -8.29 -21.82
N GLN A 40 5.18 -8.92 -20.82
CA GLN A 40 6.35 -9.78 -21.01
C GLN A 40 6.00 -11.20 -21.48
N LYS A 41 4.71 -11.60 -21.40
CA LYS A 41 4.24 -12.90 -21.92
C LYS A 41 4.29 -12.98 -23.44
N SER A 42 4.13 -11.85 -24.14
CA SER A 42 4.24 -11.78 -25.59
C SER A 42 5.63 -12.12 -26.14
N LEU A 43 6.64 -12.28 -25.27
CA LEU A 43 7.98 -12.73 -25.63
C LEU A 43 8.15 -14.25 -25.65
N LEU A 44 7.19 -14.98 -25.10
CA LEU A 44 7.18 -16.43 -25.13
C LEU A 44 6.34 -16.82 -26.35
N ASP A 45 6.98 -17.30 -27.41
CA ASP A 45 6.32 -17.94 -28.55
C ASP A 45 5.52 -19.15 -28.04
N ILE A 46 4.28 -18.92 -27.64
CA ILE A 46 3.40 -19.95 -27.12
C ILE A 46 2.49 -20.41 -28.28
N ASN A 47 2.62 -21.65 -28.63
CA ASN A 47 1.85 -22.31 -29.70
C ASN A 47 0.33 -22.13 -29.50
N THR A 48 -0.40 -22.06 -30.62
CA THR A 48 -1.84 -21.78 -30.77
C THR A 48 -2.81 -22.63 -29.94
N SER A 49 -2.37 -23.73 -29.35
CA SER A 49 -3.20 -24.56 -28.44
C SER A 49 -3.39 -23.95 -27.03
N THR A 50 -2.83 -22.77 -26.77
CA THR A 50 -2.76 -22.13 -25.45
C THR A 50 -3.59 -20.83 -25.37
N GLU A 51 -4.34 -20.46 -26.40
CA GLU A 51 -5.11 -19.20 -26.42
C GLU A 51 -6.12 -19.12 -25.27
N GLU A 52 -6.83 -20.21 -25.00
CA GLU A 52 -7.86 -20.27 -23.94
C GLU A 52 -7.24 -20.11 -22.53
N TYR A 53 -6.08 -20.76 -22.31
CA TYR A 53 -5.32 -20.56 -21.07
C TYR A 53 -4.79 -19.13 -20.93
N MET A 54 -4.45 -18.48 -22.04
CA MET A 54 -3.95 -17.09 -22.02
C MET A 54 -5.06 -16.10 -21.66
N VAL A 55 -6.26 -16.27 -22.19
CA VAL A 55 -7.42 -15.44 -21.82
C VAL A 55 -7.72 -15.59 -20.34
N THR A 56 -7.70 -16.81 -19.84
CA THR A 56 -7.91 -17.11 -18.41
C THR A 56 -6.85 -16.47 -17.53
N LEU A 57 -5.56 -16.59 -17.89
CA LEU A 57 -4.46 -15.96 -17.16
C LEU A 57 -4.56 -14.43 -17.17
N ASN A 58 -4.97 -13.82 -18.28
CA ASN A 58 -5.14 -12.37 -18.36
C ASN A 58 -6.28 -11.88 -17.46
N LYS A 59 -7.40 -12.59 -17.38
CA LYS A 59 -8.48 -12.31 -16.43
C LYS A 59 -8.00 -12.39 -14.99
N LEU A 60 -7.19 -13.40 -14.64
CA LEU A 60 -6.61 -13.57 -13.31
C LEU A 60 -5.67 -12.42 -12.95
N ILE A 61 -4.79 -12.03 -13.86
CA ILE A 61 -3.85 -10.93 -13.63
C ILE A 61 -4.60 -9.60 -13.48
N ALA A 62 -5.63 -9.36 -14.30
CA ALA A 62 -6.45 -8.17 -14.19
C ALA A 62 -7.17 -8.10 -12.83
N GLY A 63 -7.77 -9.20 -12.37
CA GLY A 63 -8.38 -9.29 -11.05
C GLY A 63 -7.38 -9.06 -9.91
N ALA A 64 -6.20 -9.68 -10.00
CA ALA A 64 -5.14 -9.48 -9.02
C ALA A 64 -4.58 -8.04 -9.04
N SER A 65 -4.52 -7.36 -10.20
CA SER A 65 -4.13 -5.96 -10.31
C SER A 65 -5.05 -5.03 -9.53
N ILE A 66 -6.36 -5.24 -9.63
CA ILE A 66 -7.36 -4.48 -8.88
C ILE A 66 -7.16 -4.68 -7.37
N PHE A 67 -6.95 -5.92 -6.95
CA PHE A 67 -6.70 -6.24 -5.55
C PHE A 67 -5.41 -5.61 -5.02
N VAL A 68 -4.32 -5.71 -5.75
CA VAL A 68 -3.04 -5.08 -5.40
C VAL A 68 -3.19 -3.56 -5.31
N SER A 69 -3.93 -2.93 -6.26
CA SER A 69 -4.17 -1.50 -6.22
C SER A 69 -4.94 -1.06 -4.98
N PHE A 70 -5.91 -1.87 -4.53
CA PHE A 70 -6.68 -1.61 -3.31
C PHE A 70 -5.79 -1.64 -2.06
N ILE A 71 -4.94 -2.67 -1.92
CA ILE A 71 -3.98 -2.78 -0.81
C ILE A 71 -2.99 -1.61 -0.82
N LEU A 72 -2.42 -1.30 -1.97
CA LEU A 72 -1.46 -0.20 -2.10
C LEU A 72 -2.13 1.15 -1.82
N GLY A 73 -3.38 1.34 -2.27
CA GLY A 73 -4.18 2.52 -1.94
C GLY A 73 -4.36 2.68 -0.43
N GLY A 74 -4.71 1.61 0.27
CA GLY A 74 -4.80 1.60 1.74
C GLY A 74 -3.48 1.95 2.41
N LEU A 75 -2.37 1.40 1.93
CA LEU A 75 -1.03 1.67 2.42
C LEU A 75 -0.64 3.16 2.22
N ILE A 76 -0.97 3.74 1.06
CA ILE A 76 -0.73 5.14 0.75
C ILE A 76 -1.53 6.06 1.68
N VAL A 77 -2.81 5.76 1.90
CA VAL A 77 -3.67 6.51 2.84
C VAL A 77 -3.11 6.41 4.26
N TYR A 78 -2.67 5.23 4.69
CA TYR A 78 -2.05 5.04 5.99
C TYR A 78 -0.78 5.86 6.16
N ALA A 79 0.14 5.80 5.19
CA ALA A 79 1.39 6.55 5.21
C ALA A 79 1.15 8.06 5.21
N ASN A 80 0.14 8.52 4.46
CA ASN A 80 -0.26 9.91 4.45
C ASN A 80 -0.84 10.37 5.81
N ASN A 81 -1.68 9.57 6.43
CA ASN A 81 -2.20 9.85 7.77
C ASN A 81 -1.07 9.93 8.81
N PHE A 82 -0.09 9.04 8.71
CA PHE A 82 1.08 9.07 9.57
C PHE A 82 1.87 10.38 9.40
N LEU A 83 2.08 10.83 8.16
CA LEU A 83 2.74 12.10 7.86
C LEU A 83 1.99 13.29 8.49
N ILE A 84 0.66 13.36 8.31
CA ILE A 84 -0.15 14.43 8.90
C ILE A 84 -0.06 14.41 10.42
N LYS A 85 -0.16 13.24 11.05
CA LYS A 85 -0.04 13.08 12.50
C LYS A 85 1.31 13.59 13.01
N LYS A 86 2.39 13.26 12.34
CA LYS A 86 3.74 13.66 12.70
C LYS A 86 3.92 15.20 12.65
N ARG A 87 3.24 15.85 11.70
CA ARG A 87 3.32 17.29 11.49
C ARG A 87 2.24 18.11 12.21
N LYS A 88 1.37 17.48 13.00
CA LYS A 88 0.27 18.17 13.71
C LYS A 88 0.72 19.42 14.47
N LYS A 89 1.85 19.35 15.16
CA LYS A 89 2.40 20.49 15.93
C LYS A 89 2.79 21.65 15.02
N GLU A 90 3.46 21.40 13.90
CA GLU A 90 3.81 22.44 12.91
C GLU A 90 2.56 23.11 12.33
N LEU A 91 1.56 22.30 11.97
CA LEU A 91 0.29 22.79 11.46
C LEU A 91 -0.45 23.63 12.51
N GLY A 92 -0.36 23.26 13.80
CA GLY A 92 -0.88 24.03 14.92
C GLY A 92 -0.21 25.40 15.05
N ILE A 93 1.13 25.47 14.90
CA ILE A 93 1.89 26.72 14.90
C ILE A 93 1.45 27.64 13.75
N TYR A 94 1.22 27.11 12.55
CA TYR A 94 0.70 27.93 11.45
C TYR A 94 -0.68 28.51 11.76
N MET A 95 -1.54 27.78 12.47
CA MET A 95 -2.83 28.29 12.91
C MET A 95 -2.71 29.40 13.98
N THR A 96 -1.77 29.27 14.91
CA THR A 96 -1.51 30.33 15.91
C THR A 96 -0.94 31.61 15.28
N LEU A 97 -0.22 31.49 14.17
CA LEU A 97 0.27 32.61 13.37
C LEU A 97 -0.84 33.24 12.48
N GLY A 98 -2.10 32.82 12.65
CA GLY A 98 -3.26 33.41 11.94
C GLY A 98 -3.54 32.78 10.57
N MET A 99 -2.92 31.66 10.22
CA MET A 99 -3.26 30.98 8.97
C MET A 99 -4.59 30.24 9.10
N SER A 100 -5.51 30.48 8.16
CA SER A 100 -6.79 29.75 8.09
C SER A 100 -6.56 28.28 7.72
N LYS A 101 -7.45 27.38 8.17
CA LYS A 101 -7.41 25.95 7.85
C LYS A 101 -7.36 25.69 6.33
N ARG A 102 -8.06 26.51 5.52
CA ARG A 102 -8.04 26.41 4.05
C ARG A 102 -6.65 26.67 3.46
N LYS A 103 -5.92 27.66 4.00
CA LYS A 103 -4.54 27.95 3.56
C LYS A 103 -3.59 26.83 3.90
N ILE A 104 -3.71 26.27 5.09
CA ILE A 104 -2.91 25.11 5.55
C ILE A 104 -3.20 23.88 4.69
N SER A 105 -4.48 23.60 4.41
CA SER A 105 -4.88 22.49 3.53
C SER A 105 -4.27 22.64 2.13
N ARG A 106 -4.27 23.85 1.55
CA ARG A 106 -3.64 24.08 0.23
C ARG A 106 -2.14 23.81 0.24
N ILE A 107 -1.43 24.20 1.31
CA ILE A 107 0.01 23.90 1.44
C ILE A 107 0.23 22.41 1.47
N LEU A 108 -0.51 21.66 2.28
CA LEU A 108 -0.41 20.20 2.37
C LEU A 108 -0.75 19.51 1.06
N ILE A 109 -1.76 19.96 0.34
CA ILE A 109 -2.10 19.42 -0.98
C ILE A 109 -0.93 19.62 -1.95
N LEU A 110 -0.32 20.80 -1.97
CA LEU A 110 0.83 21.07 -2.83
C LEU A 110 2.06 20.24 -2.43
N GLU A 111 2.36 20.12 -1.12
CA GLU A 111 3.43 19.27 -0.63
C GLU A 111 3.22 17.81 -1.04
N THR A 112 2.01 17.28 -0.80
CA THR A 112 1.64 15.92 -1.19
C THR A 112 1.75 15.74 -2.69
N PHE A 113 1.31 16.71 -3.49
CA PHE A 113 1.40 16.68 -4.96
C PHE A 113 2.85 16.58 -5.45
N PHE A 114 3.76 17.42 -4.95
CA PHE A 114 5.16 17.38 -5.35
C PHE A 114 5.84 16.04 -4.98
N ILE A 115 5.56 15.55 -3.77
CA ILE A 115 6.12 14.27 -3.33
C ILE A 115 5.55 13.13 -4.17
N GLY A 116 4.24 13.15 -4.45
CA GLY A 116 3.58 12.13 -5.26
C GLY A 116 4.13 12.09 -6.69
N LEU A 117 4.34 13.24 -7.31
CA LEU A 117 4.92 13.31 -8.66
C LEU A 117 6.34 12.75 -8.68
N LEU A 118 7.18 13.14 -7.71
CA LEU A 118 8.54 12.61 -7.60
C LEU A 118 8.54 11.11 -7.33
N SER A 119 7.64 10.63 -6.48
CA SER A 119 7.49 9.20 -6.17
C SER A 119 7.01 8.40 -7.39
N LEU A 120 6.10 8.96 -8.19
CA LEU A 120 5.64 8.32 -9.42
C LEU A 120 6.80 8.13 -10.40
N ILE A 121 7.59 9.17 -10.65
CA ILE A 121 8.75 9.10 -11.56
C ILE A 121 9.77 8.10 -11.05
N ALA A 122 10.16 8.20 -9.76
CA ALA A 122 11.12 7.30 -9.15
C ALA A 122 10.61 5.85 -9.09
N GLY A 123 9.33 5.66 -8.77
CA GLY A 123 8.69 4.35 -8.69
C GLY A 123 8.56 3.66 -10.06
N LEU A 124 8.22 4.40 -11.11
CA LEU A 124 8.20 3.87 -12.47
C LEU A 124 9.62 3.49 -12.94
N PHE A 125 10.61 4.34 -12.67
CA PHE A 125 11.99 4.04 -13.02
C PHE A 125 12.50 2.78 -12.32
N LEU A 126 12.30 2.66 -11.01
CA LEU A 126 12.65 1.46 -10.25
C LEU A 126 11.82 0.24 -10.71
N GLY A 127 10.55 0.44 -11.00
CA GLY A 127 9.65 -0.61 -11.48
C GLY A 127 10.09 -1.21 -12.81
N ILE A 128 10.56 -0.38 -13.75
CA ILE A 128 11.13 -0.83 -15.02
C ILE A 128 12.35 -1.70 -14.75
N ILE A 129 13.28 -1.27 -13.89
CA ILE A 129 14.49 -2.04 -13.57
C ILE A 129 14.14 -3.39 -12.94
N VAL A 130 13.26 -3.39 -11.92
CA VAL A 130 12.84 -4.60 -11.20
C VAL A 130 12.09 -5.55 -12.12
N SER A 131 11.22 -5.03 -12.98
CA SER A 131 10.48 -5.80 -13.98
C SER A 131 11.40 -6.55 -14.94
N GLN A 132 12.47 -5.91 -15.42
CA GLN A 132 13.48 -6.55 -16.28
C GLN A 132 14.25 -7.65 -15.52
N GLY A 133 14.62 -7.39 -14.27
CA GLY A 133 15.25 -8.40 -13.42
C GLY A 133 14.39 -9.65 -13.24
N LEU A 134 13.08 -9.46 -13.04
CA LEU A 134 12.12 -10.57 -12.95
C LEU A 134 11.96 -11.32 -14.27
N SER A 135 11.98 -10.62 -15.41
CA SER A 135 11.95 -11.25 -16.74
C SER A 135 13.13 -12.17 -16.96
N VAL A 136 14.35 -11.69 -16.67
CA VAL A 136 15.57 -12.49 -16.77
C VAL A 136 15.53 -13.72 -15.86
N THR A 137 15.06 -13.54 -14.64
CA THR A 137 14.91 -14.64 -13.66
C THR A 137 13.92 -15.70 -14.15
N LYS A 138 12.79 -15.28 -14.71
CA LYS A 138 11.79 -16.20 -15.29
C LYS A 138 12.34 -16.95 -16.48
N ALA A 139 13.04 -16.29 -17.41
CA ALA A 139 13.63 -16.91 -18.58
C ALA A 139 14.63 -18.00 -18.17
N LYS A 140 15.45 -17.75 -17.14
CA LYS A 140 16.37 -18.76 -16.59
C LYS A 140 15.65 -19.94 -15.96
N LEU A 141 14.59 -19.69 -15.17
CA LEU A 141 13.81 -20.76 -14.53
C LEU A 141 13.08 -21.64 -15.53
N LEU A 142 12.60 -21.08 -16.63
CA LEU A 142 11.88 -21.78 -17.69
C LEU A 142 12.82 -22.37 -18.77
N SER A 143 14.15 -22.24 -18.58
CA SER A 143 15.16 -22.71 -19.56
C SER A 143 14.92 -22.23 -20.99
N VAL A 144 14.33 -21.03 -21.13
CA VAL A 144 14.06 -20.41 -22.45
C VAL A 144 15.37 -19.84 -22.99
N ASN A 145 15.66 -20.09 -24.29
CA ASN A 145 16.83 -19.55 -24.95
C ASN A 145 16.80 -18.02 -24.95
N MET A 146 17.80 -17.40 -24.31
CA MET A 146 17.90 -15.93 -24.15
C MET A 146 18.40 -15.21 -25.40
N ASN A 147 18.68 -15.91 -26.51
CA ASN A 147 19.25 -15.30 -27.72
C ASN A 147 18.37 -14.20 -28.33
N ASN A 148 17.08 -14.15 -28.02
CA ASN A 148 16.13 -13.17 -28.51
C ASN A 148 15.59 -12.22 -27.40
N TYR A 149 16.27 -12.15 -26.24
CA TYR A 149 15.82 -11.25 -25.18
C TYR A 149 15.88 -9.80 -25.64
N LYS A 150 14.72 -9.15 -25.69
CA LYS A 150 14.63 -7.70 -25.97
C LYS A 150 14.21 -6.97 -24.70
N PHE A 151 14.87 -5.85 -24.43
CA PHE A 151 14.46 -4.93 -23.39
C PHE A 151 13.11 -4.29 -23.79
N ILE A 152 12.05 -4.65 -23.11
CA ILE A 152 10.71 -4.14 -23.43
C ILE A 152 10.21 -3.24 -22.30
N ILE A 153 9.93 -1.99 -22.64
CA ILE A 153 9.21 -1.06 -21.78
C ILE A 153 7.73 -1.16 -22.14
N SER A 154 6.91 -1.61 -21.20
CA SER A 154 5.46 -1.69 -21.39
C SER A 154 4.82 -0.32 -21.19
N ILE A 155 4.45 0.32 -22.29
CA ILE A 155 3.71 1.61 -22.25
C ILE A 155 2.34 1.42 -21.58
N ASP A 156 1.67 0.29 -21.82
CA ASP A 156 0.40 -0.04 -21.17
C ASP A 156 0.54 -0.10 -19.65
N SER A 157 1.60 -0.72 -19.15
CA SER A 157 1.86 -0.82 -17.70
C SER A 157 2.19 0.54 -17.09
N ILE A 158 2.91 1.41 -17.81
CA ILE A 158 3.16 2.80 -17.39
C ILE A 158 1.83 3.56 -17.31
N THR A 159 1.00 3.44 -18.34
CA THR A 159 -0.29 4.15 -18.41
C THR A 159 -1.24 3.66 -17.32
N LYS A 160 -1.42 2.35 -17.16
CA LYS A 160 -2.21 1.74 -16.10
C LYS A 160 -1.72 2.20 -14.72
N SER A 161 -0.42 2.09 -14.44
CA SER A 161 0.16 2.49 -13.14
C SER A 161 -0.02 3.97 -12.86
N SER A 162 0.19 4.84 -13.84
CA SER A 162 0.01 6.28 -13.70
C SER A 162 -1.46 6.64 -13.45
N LEU A 163 -2.40 5.96 -14.11
CA LEU A 163 -3.82 6.19 -13.96
C LEU A 163 -4.30 5.76 -12.56
N TYR A 164 -4.00 4.52 -12.15
CA TYR A 164 -4.39 4.02 -10.82
C TYR A 164 -3.78 4.85 -9.70
N PHE A 165 -2.49 5.16 -9.81
CA PHE A 165 -1.81 6.01 -8.85
C PHE A 165 -2.42 7.43 -8.81
N GLY A 166 -2.76 7.99 -9.97
CA GLY A 166 -3.43 9.29 -10.07
C GLY A 166 -4.79 9.31 -9.35
N VAL A 167 -5.61 8.27 -9.54
CA VAL A 167 -6.91 8.14 -8.85
C VAL A 167 -6.72 8.03 -7.34
N ILE A 168 -5.83 7.14 -6.88
CA ILE A 168 -5.52 6.98 -5.45
C ILE A 168 -5.03 8.32 -4.87
N PHE A 169 -4.21 9.02 -5.62
CA PHE A 169 -3.61 10.28 -5.19
C PHE A 169 -4.65 11.40 -5.04
N ILE A 170 -5.61 11.49 -5.96
CA ILE A 170 -6.74 12.43 -5.84
C ILE A 170 -7.56 12.10 -4.59
N LEU A 171 -7.85 10.82 -4.34
CA LEU A 171 -8.56 10.40 -3.13
C LEU A 171 -7.81 10.80 -1.85
N VAL A 172 -6.48 10.64 -1.82
CA VAL A 172 -5.64 11.07 -0.69
C VAL A 172 -5.69 12.58 -0.49
N MET A 173 -5.67 13.38 -1.56
CA MET A 173 -5.79 14.84 -1.45
C MET A 173 -7.13 15.26 -0.85
N ILE A 174 -8.24 14.64 -1.28
CA ILE A 174 -9.57 14.87 -0.72
C ILE A 174 -9.59 14.49 0.77
N PHE A 175 -9.02 13.33 1.10
CA PHE A 175 -8.95 12.86 2.47
C PHE A 175 -8.15 13.80 3.38
N ASN A 176 -7.05 14.38 2.87
CA ASN A 176 -6.25 15.38 3.58
C ASN A 176 -7.09 16.61 3.94
N GLN A 177 -7.87 17.10 2.99
CA GLN A 177 -8.72 18.27 3.20
C GLN A 177 -9.77 18.01 4.29
N VAL A 178 -10.42 16.83 4.25
CA VAL A 178 -11.42 16.43 5.25
C VAL A 178 -10.76 16.27 6.63
N THR A 179 -9.61 15.64 6.69
CA THR A 179 -8.89 15.39 7.94
C THR A 179 -8.49 16.68 8.64
N ILE A 180 -7.94 17.67 7.91
CA ILE A 180 -7.53 18.96 8.48
C ILE A 180 -8.74 19.77 8.95
N SER A 181 -9.86 19.72 8.21
CA SER A 181 -11.07 20.45 8.61
C SER A 181 -11.58 20.02 9.98
N LYS A 182 -11.42 18.74 10.33
CA LYS A 182 -11.85 18.14 11.61
C LYS A 182 -10.94 18.47 12.80
N TYR A 183 -9.67 18.83 12.56
CA TYR A 183 -8.75 19.11 13.67
C TYR A 183 -9.07 20.43 14.37
N LYS A 184 -9.08 20.40 15.72
CA LYS A 184 -9.14 21.59 16.57
C LYS A 184 -7.72 22.09 16.85
N LEU A 185 -7.54 23.40 16.99
CA LEU A 185 -6.24 24.01 17.27
C LEU A 185 -5.58 23.44 18.54
N ILE A 186 -6.37 23.27 19.59
CA ILE A 186 -5.93 22.72 20.87
C ILE A 186 -5.39 21.30 20.75
N ASP A 187 -6.04 20.46 19.90
CA ASP A 187 -5.63 19.08 19.65
C ASP A 187 -4.33 19.01 18.83
N MET A 188 -4.09 20.00 17.97
CA MET A 188 -2.86 20.09 17.19
C MET A 188 -1.67 20.53 18.04
N LEU A 189 -1.84 21.52 18.89
CA LEU A 189 -0.76 22.01 19.77
C LEU A 189 -0.38 20.99 20.84
N ASN A 190 -1.36 20.29 21.39
CA ASN A 190 -1.17 19.27 22.42
C ASN A 190 -0.89 17.87 21.85
N ALA A 191 -0.73 17.72 20.53
CA ALA A 191 -0.50 16.44 19.89
C ALA A 191 0.73 15.68 20.44
N ALA A 192 1.76 16.41 20.88
CA ALA A 192 2.95 15.82 21.50
C ALA A 192 2.72 15.31 22.94
N LYS A 193 1.67 15.83 23.63
CA LYS A 193 1.34 15.46 25.02
C LYS A 193 0.25 14.40 25.12
N LYS A 194 -0.61 14.30 24.11
CA LYS A 194 -1.61 13.22 24.03
C LYS A 194 -0.88 11.95 23.59
N ASN A 195 -0.66 11.05 24.55
CA ASN A 195 -0.41 9.65 24.18
C ASN A 195 -1.57 9.21 23.30
N GLU A 196 -1.29 8.70 22.11
CA GLU A 196 -2.33 8.04 21.32
C GLU A 196 -2.85 6.90 22.18
N GLU A 197 -4.11 7.00 22.60
CA GLU A 197 -4.79 5.87 23.19
C GLU A 197 -4.78 4.80 22.10
N VAL A 198 -3.90 3.81 22.28
CA VAL A 198 -4.00 2.57 21.52
C VAL A 198 -5.36 2.02 21.92
N THR A 199 -6.32 2.12 21.03
CA THR A 199 -7.60 1.45 21.18
C THR A 199 -7.28 -0.04 21.23
N ILE A 200 -7.05 -0.53 22.43
CA ILE A 200 -6.89 -1.95 22.70
C ILE A 200 -8.28 -2.53 22.44
N ASN A 201 -8.47 -3.00 21.23
CA ASN A 201 -9.65 -3.78 20.90
C ASN A 201 -9.73 -4.91 21.95
N ASN A 202 -10.94 -5.16 22.47
CA ASN A 202 -11.16 -6.23 23.43
C ASN A 202 -10.41 -7.49 22.98
N PRO A 203 -9.61 -8.11 23.86
CA PRO A 203 -8.79 -9.28 23.50
C PRO A 203 -9.60 -10.40 22.86
N ILE A 204 -10.84 -10.56 23.31
CA ILE A 204 -11.77 -11.57 22.78
C ILE A 204 -12.11 -11.29 21.31
N ILE A 205 -12.36 -10.03 20.93
CA ILE A 205 -12.68 -9.65 19.54
C ILE A 205 -11.47 -9.94 18.64
N SER A 206 -10.26 -9.65 19.08
CA SER A 206 -9.04 -9.93 18.29
C SER A 206 -8.83 -11.42 18.07
N ILE A 207 -9.10 -12.25 19.08
CA ILE A 207 -9.00 -13.73 18.96
C ILE A 207 -10.08 -14.26 18.01
N VAL A 208 -11.32 -13.80 18.13
CA VAL A 208 -12.42 -14.22 17.25
C VAL A 208 -12.14 -13.84 15.81
N LEU A 209 -11.68 -12.61 15.55
CA LEU A 209 -11.29 -12.16 14.21
C LEU A 209 -10.12 -12.99 13.64
N PHE A 210 -9.17 -13.36 14.49
CA PHE A 210 -8.05 -14.22 14.08
C PHE A 210 -8.51 -15.62 13.67
N ILE A 211 -9.36 -16.25 14.47
CA ILE A 211 -9.92 -17.57 14.15
C ILE A 211 -10.75 -17.49 12.86
N PHE A 212 -11.59 -16.47 12.73
CA PHE A 212 -12.41 -16.25 11.53
C PHE A 212 -11.54 -16.04 10.27
N SER A 213 -10.44 -15.31 10.38
CA SER A 213 -9.50 -15.13 9.27
C SER A 213 -8.85 -16.45 8.83
N LEU A 214 -8.44 -17.29 9.80
CA LEU A 214 -7.89 -18.62 9.50
C LEU A 214 -8.90 -19.52 8.80
N VAL A 215 -10.13 -19.57 9.29
CA VAL A 215 -11.21 -20.35 8.67
C VAL A 215 -11.47 -19.87 7.24
N SER A 216 -11.48 -18.55 7.02
CA SER A 216 -11.65 -17.96 5.68
C SER A 216 -10.51 -18.36 4.73
N LEU A 217 -9.25 -18.30 5.17
CA LEU A 217 -8.09 -18.70 4.36
C LEU A 217 -8.08 -20.19 4.05
N ILE A 218 -8.38 -21.04 5.04
CA ILE A 218 -8.44 -22.50 4.88
C ILE A 218 -9.58 -22.84 3.90
N SER A 219 -10.75 -22.24 4.03
CA SER A 219 -11.88 -22.48 3.12
C SER A 219 -11.55 -22.05 1.69
N ALA A 220 -10.91 -20.88 1.50
CA ALA A 220 -10.44 -20.44 0.19
C ALA A 220 -9.47 -21.43 -0.43
N TYR A 221 -8.50 -21.93 0.33
CA TYR A 221 -7.54 -22.94 -0.13
C TYR A 221 -8.20 -24.25 -0.53
N ILE A 222 -9.13 -24.77 0.28
CA ILE A 222 -9.87 -26.01 -0.01
C ILE A 222 -10.71 -25.87 -1.30
N ILE A 223 -11.35 -24.73 -1.50
CA ILE A 223 -12.15 -24.45 -2.71
C ILE A 223 -11.25 -24.49 -3.95
N ILE A 224 -10.11 -23.77 -3.93
CA ILE A 224 -9.18 -23.73 -5.07
C ILE A 224 -8.60 -25.11 -5.38
N THR A 225 -8.23 -25.88 -4.38
CA THR A 225 -7.65 -27.22 -4.59
C THR A 225 -8.64 -28.23 -5.16
N LYS A 226 -9.96 -28.07 -4.87
CA LYS A 226 -11.01 -28.97 -5.41
C LYS A 226 -11.47 -28.59 -6.82
N ILE A 227 -11.52 -27.29 -7.13
CA ILE A 227 -12.09 -26.79 -8.40
C ILE A 227 -11.00 -26.57 -9.45
N GLY A 228 -9.75 -26.37 -9.01
CA GLY A 228 -8.66 -25.96 -9.88
C GLY A 228 -8.82 -24.50 -10.36
N LEU A 229 -8.30 -24.20 -11.55
CA LEU A 229 -8.32 -22.85 -12.15
C LEU A 229 -9.56 -22.61 -13.07
N ALA A 230 -10.71 -23.18 -12.72
CA ALA A 230 -11.95 -22.95 -13.45
C ALA A 230 -12.51 -21.55 -13.17
N VAL A 231 -12.08 -20.56 -13.96
CA VAL A 231 -12.41 -19.12 -13.76
C VAL A 231 -13.90 -18.83 -13.98
N ASP A 232 -14.60 -19.65 -14.75
CA ASP A 232 -16.02 -19.48 -15.05
C ASP A 232 -16.94 -20.02 -13.94
N ASP A 233 -16.40 -20.74 -12.94
CA ASP A 233 -17.17 -21.20 -11.78
C ASP A 233 -17.27 -20.08 -10.73
N TYR A 234 -18.50 -19.77 -10.26
CA TYR A 234 -18.74 -18.79 -9.18
C TYR A 234 -17.96 -19.11 -7.89
N ARG A 235 -17.65 -20.40 -7.64
CA ARG A 235 -16.87 -20.85 -6.48
C ARG A 235 -15.43 -20.37 -6.56
N PHE A 236 -14.89 -20.22 -7.77
CA PHE A 236 -13.55 -19.66 -7.95
C PHE A 236 -13.52 -18.19 -7.51
N MET A 237 -14.50 -17.37 -7.93
CA MET A 237 -14.65 -15.98 -7.47
C MET A 237 -14.83 -15.90 -5.95
N LEU A 238 -15.62 -16.79 -5.37
CA LEU A 238 -15.84 -16.87 -3.93
C LEU A 238 -14.54 -17.17 -3.18
N SER A 239 -13.69 -18.06 -3.70
CA SER A 239 -12.39 -18.37 -3.12
C SER A 239 -11.44 -17.15 -3.09
N ILE A 240 -11.45 -16.35 -4.17
CA ILE A 240 -10.67 -15.10 -4.22
C ILE A 240 -11.15 -14.12 -3.17
N VAL A 241 -12.45 -13.90 -3.06
CA VAL A 241 -13.03 -12.98 -2.06
C VAL A 241 -12.71 -13.45 -0.64
N LEU A 242 -12.84 -14.75 -0.35
CA LEU A 242 -12.48 -15.33 0.95
C LEU A 242 -10.98 -15.21 1.23
N GLY A 243 -10.13 -15.42 0.23
CA GLY A 243 -8.68 -15.23 0.36
C GLY A 243 -8.30 -13.79 0.69
N VAL A 244 -8.89 -12.83 -0.03
CA VAL A 244 -8.67 -11.39 0.17
C VAL A 244 -9.16 -10.93 1.54
N THR A 245 -10.42 -11.24 1.88
CA THR A 245 -10.98 -10.86 3.18
C THR A 245 -10.27 -11.55 4.33
N GLY A 246 -9.91 -12.84 4.15
CA GLY A 246 -9.15 -13.60 5.13
C GLY A 246 -7.77 -12.99 5.40
N THR A 247 -7.02 -12.61 4.37
CA THR A 247 -5.70 -11.98 4.53
C THR A 247 -5.78 -10.61 5.21
N LEU A 248 -6.74 -9.77 4.84
CA LEU A 248 -6.94 -8.47 5.49
C LEU A 248 -7.29 -8.62 6.97
N LEU A 249 -8.23 -9.50 7.30
CA LEU A 249 -8.61 -9.78 8.69
C LEU A 249 -7.44 -10.39 9.48
N TRP A 250 -6.62 -11.24 8.84
CA TRP A 250 -5.46 -11.85 9.47
C TRP A 250 -4.42 -10.79 9.88
N PHE A 251 -4.07 -9.86 8.99
CA PHE A 251 -3.16 -8.77 9.32
C PHE A 251 -3.72 -7.85 10.41
N PHE A 252 -5.00 -7.54 10.36
CA PHE A 252 -5.66 -6.70 11.36
C PHE A 252 -5.66 -7.37 12.75
N SER A 253 -6.02 -8.63 12.83
CA SER A 253 -6.09 -9.38 14.08
C SER A 253 -4.71 -9.74 14.61
N LEU A 254 -3.75 -10.07 13.74
CA LEU A 254 -2.40 -10.45 14.12
C LEU A 254 -1.66 -9.31 14.83
N SER A 255 -1.80 -8.08 14.34
CA SER A 255 -1.18 -6.91 14.98
C SER A 255 -1.68 -6.70 16.40
N SER A 256 -2.99 -6.79 16.61
CA SER A 256 -3.62 -6.66 17.94
C SER A 256 -3.29 -7.85 18.86
N PHE A 257 -3.29 -9.06 18.31
CA PHE A 257 -3.01 -10.30 19.03
C PHE A 257 -1.55 -10.39 19.51
N LEU A 258 -0.59 -10.05 18.65
CA LEU A 258 0.83 -10.04 19.02
C LEU A 258 1.12 -9.03 20.13
N ILE A 259 0.57 -7.82 20.05
CA ILE A 259 0.75 -6.81 21.09
C ILE A 259 0.22 -7.33 22.43
N GLN A 260 -0.97 -7.96 22.44
CA GLN A 260 -1.58 -8.49 23.65
C GLN A 260 -0.81 -9.66 24.26
N ILE A 261 -0.31 -10.60 23.43
CA ILE A 261 0.51 -11.72 23.91
C ILE A 261 1.79 -11.21 24.59
N ILE A 262 2.45 -10.23 23.94
CA ILE A 262 3.70 -9.70 24.49
C ILE A 262 3.43 -8.92 25.77
N GLN A 263 2.33 -8.16 25.85
CA GLN A 263 1.95 -7.45 27.08
C GLN A 263 1.57 -8.40 28.23
N LYS A 264 0.94 -9.54 27.92
CA LYS A 264 0.53 -10.54 28.92
C LYS A 264 1.72 -11.35 29.47
N ASN A 265 2.79 -11.50 28.66
CA ASN A 265 3.98 -12.24 29.07
C ASN A 265 5.00 -11.28 29.74
N LYS A 266 4.95 -11.22 31.10
CA LYS A 266 5.82 -10.35 31.90
C LYS A 266 7.31 -10.49 31.59
N ASN A 267 7.79 -11.71 31.29
CA ASN A 267 9.20 -11.98 31.01
C ASN A 267 9.67 -11.35 29.68
N ILE A 268 8.77 -11.21 28.69
CA ILE A 268 9.06 -10.60 27.40
C ILE A 268 8.81 -9.09 27.48
N TYR A 269 7.76 -8.68 28.17
CA TYR A 269 7.38 -7.25 28.30
C TYR A 269 8.44 -6.44 29.03
N PHE A 270 9.00 -6.94 30.13
CA PHE A 270 10.04 -6.25 30.93
C PHE A 270 11.46 -6.45 30.41
N LYS A 271 11.67 -7.18 29.31
CA LYS A 271 13.00 -7.45 28.77
C LYS A 271 13.50 -6.25 27.93
N LYS A 272 14.59 -5.62 28.38
CA LYS A 272 15.26 -4.48 27.70
C LYS A 272 14.32 -3.32 27.36
N LEU A 273 14.28 -2.92 26.08
CA LEU A 273 13.54 -1.78 25.54
C LEU A 273 12.08 -2.07 25.15
N ASN A 274 11.62 -3.33 25.32
CA ASN A 274 10.29 -3.73 24.89
C ASN A 274 9.17 -2.91 25.53
N ILE A 275 9.36 -2.52 26.81
CA ILE A 275 8.41 -1.68 27.53
C ILE A 275 8.18 -0.33 26.86
N PHE A 276 9.24 0.28 26.29
CA PHE A 276 9.15 1.58 25.62
C PHE A 276 8.55 1.48 24.22
N VAL A 277 8.80 0.36 23.52
CA VAL A 277 8.27 0.10 22.16
C VAL A 277 6.80 -0.27 22.20
N LEU A 278 6.37 -1.03 23.22
CA LEU A 278 4.99 -1.55 23.32
C LEU A 278 4.04 -0.66 24.11
N ARG A 279 4.56 0.39 24.79
CA ARG A 279 3.76 1.37 25.52
C ARG A 279 3.25 2.52 24.65
N LYS A 280 3.57 2.50 23.36
CA LYS A 280 3.10 3.51 22.41
C LYS A 280 1.70 3.28 21.93
#